data_c86b0f146d582bad997899b2d7f59514
#
_entry.id   c86b0f146d582bad997899b2d7f59514
#
_cell.length_a   1.000
_cell.length_b   1.000
_cell.length_c   1.000
_cell.angle_alpha   90.00
_cell.angle_beta   90.00
_cell.angle_gamma   90.00
#
_symmetry.space_group_name_H-M   'P 1'
#
loop_
_entity.id
_entity.type
_entity.pdbx_description
1 polymer ?
#
loop_
_entity_poly.entity_id
_entity_poly.type
_entity_poly.pdbx_seq_one_letter_code
_entity_poly.pdbx_strand_id
1 'polypeptide(L)'
;CVASVMGGAMFGDNLSFISDTTIAACNGQGCEMKDKFRENFWIALPAAVATLILILILSFQTEIQGRVIQPYHLTQVIPYVLVLIGGIVGINVFVVLLTGIVSGAFIMLIGGHTTPVEILKNMGSGVSGMFETCMVAILVAAMCALIREYGGFDALLGWIHKIFRGKKGGQLGMGLLVGTMDIATANNTVAIVMANPIAKEMAEEYGITPRKTASILDTFSCVFQGVIPYGAQMLVAISAVNELGGEISAFQNLFTGIFSPVSSESYFNPF
;
A
#
# COMPACT_ATOMS: atom_id res chain seq x y z
N CYS A 1 -17.93 -6.25 -2.58
CA CYS A 1 -17.24 -5.35 -3.55
C CYS A 1 -16.12 -4.54 -2.91
N VAL A 2 -16.34 -3.76 -1.83
CA VAL A 2 -15.31 -2.87 -1.24
C VAL A 2 -14.07 -3.64 -0.80
N ALA A 3 -14.23 -4.73 -0.05
CA ALA A 3 -13.11 -5.57 0.38
C ALA A 3 -12.31 -6.17 -0.78
N SER A 4 -12.98 -6.51 -1.90
CA SER A 4 -12.30 -7.01 -3.10
C SER A 4 -11.47 -5.91 -3.77
N VAL A 5 -11.98 -4.67 -3.81
CA VAL A 5 -11.24 -3.51 -4.33
C VAL A 5 -10.04 -3.19 -3.43
N MET A 6 -10.22 -3.18 -2.11
CA MET A 6 -9.14 -3.00 -1.16
C MET A 6 -8.05 -4.07 -1.29
N GLY A 7 -8.44 -5.34 -1.34
CA GLY A 7 -7.49 -6.44 -1.55
C GLY A 7 -6.71 -6.31 -2.86
N GLY A 8 -7.38 -5.88 -3.94
CA GLY A 8 -6.73 -5.57 -5.22
C GLY A 8 -5.76 -4.40 -5.15
N ALA A 9 -6.12 -3.33 -4.42
CA ALA A 9 -5.25 -2.17 -4.21
C ALA A 9 -4.00 -2.55 -3.41
N MET A 10 -4.15 -3.31 -2.32
CA MET A 10 -3.03 -3.81 -1.51
C MET A 10 -2.11 -4.74 -2.29
N PHE A 11 -2.69 -5.63 -3.10
CA PHE A 11 -1.92 -6.48 -4.01
C PHE A 11 -1.14 -5.64 -5.02
N GLY A 12 -1.78 -4.61 -5.59
CA GLY A 12 -1.14 -3.67 -6.51
C GLY A 12 -0.01 -2.88 -5.85
N ASP A 13 -0.20 -2.44 -4.61
CA ASP A 13 0.80 -1.73 -3.83
C ASP A 13 2.05 -2.59 -3.58
N ASN A 14 1.87 -3.81 -3.12
CA ASN A 14 2.95 -4.77 -2.86
C ASN A 14 3.73 -5.15 -4.14
N LEU A 15 3.04 -5.28 -5.28
CA LEU A 15 3.66 -5.60 -6.58
C LEU A 15 3.97 -4.37 -7.43
N SER A 16 3.90 -3.18 -6.89
CA SER A 16 4.21 -1.96 -7.62
C SER A 16 5.73 -1.73 -7.74
N PHE A 17 6.11 -1.09 -8.83
CA PHE A 17 7.46 -0.51 -9.00
C PHE A 17 7.53 0.93 -8.49
N ILE A 18 6.38 1.56 -8.23
CA ILE A 18 6.25 3.00 -8.03
C ILE A 18 5.47 3.36 -6.77
N SER A 19 5.04 2.38 -5.97
CA SER A 19 4.38 2.68 -4.69
C SER A 19 5.36 3.27 -3.69
N ASP A 20 4.85 4.12 -2.81
CA ASP A 20 5.62 4.75 -1.74
C ASP A 20 6.22 3.72 -0.79
N THR A 21 5.50 2.64 -0.49
CA THR A 21 5.98 1.51 0.31
C THR A 21 7.16 0.80 -0.33
N THR A 22 7.07 0.51 -1.64
CA THR A 22 8.17 -0.08 -2.41
C THR A 22 9.39 0.84 -2.44
N ILE A 23 9.18 2.14 -2.69
CA ILE A 23 10.25 3.15 -2.70
C ILE A 23 10.92 3.22 -1.31
N ALA A 24 10.12 3.30 -0.25
CA ALA A 24 10.63 3.35 1.12
C ALA A 24 11.44 2.10 1.47
N ALA A 25 10.92 0.91 1.20
CA ALA A 25 11.58 -0.36 1.50
C ALA A 25 12.89 -0.52 0.71
N CYS A 26 12.87 -0.28 -0.60
CA CYS A 26 14.04 -0.45 -1.44
C CYS A 26 15.15 0.56 -1.14
N ASN A 27 14.80 1.84 -0.94
CA ASN A 27 15.76 2.87 -0.61
C ASN A 27 16.42 2.61 0.76
N GLY A 28 15.62 2.21 1.75
CA GLY A 28 16.15 1.89 3.08
C GLY A 28 17.09 0.69 3.09
N GLN A 29 16.81 -0.31 2.29
CA GLN A 29 17.64 -1.53 2.18
C GLN A 29 18.76 -1.41 1.12
N GLY A 30 18.74 -0.40 0.26
CA GLY A 30 19.73 -0.22 -0.81
C GLY A 30 19.62 -1.26 -1.92
N CYS A 31 18.40 -1.64 -2.32
CA CYS A 31 18.16 -2.56 -3.41
C CYS A 31 17.34 -1.92 -4.54
N GLU A 32 17.41 -2.49 -5.73
CA GLU A 32 16.62 -2.03 -6.87
C GLU A 32 15.15 -2.48 -6.74
N MET A 33 14.22 -1.61 -7.12
CA MET A 33 12.78 -1.90 -7.08
C MET A 33 12.42 -3.11 -7.97
N LYS A 34 13.11 -3.28 -9.09
CA LYS A 34 12.95 -4.42 -10.00
C LYS A 34 13.29 -5.75 -9.34
N ASP A 35 14.32 -5.78 -8.50
CA ASP A 35 14.73 -6.99 -7.78
C ASP A 35 13.72 -7.37 -6.72
N LYS A 36 13.22 -6.38 -5.97
CA LYS A 36 12.14 -6.56 -4.98
C LYS A 36 10.86 -7.07 -5.66
N PHE A 37 10.46 -6.47 -6.79
CA PHE A 37 9.29 -6.91 -7.54
C PHE A 37 9.40 -8.39 -7.93
N ARG A 38 10.55 -8.81 -8.47
CA ARG A 38 10.77 -10.20 -8.87
C ARG A 38 10.68 -11.18 -7.70
N GLU A 39 11.14 -10.77 -6.52
CA GLU A 39 11.03 -11.57 -5.29
C GLU A 39 9.56 -11.67 -4.85
N ASN A 40 8.84 -10.54 -4.80
CA ASN A 40 7.44 -10.49 -4.37
C ASN A 40 6.48 -11.17 -5.34
N PHE A 41 6.74 -11.12 -6.64
CA PHE A 41 5.85 -11.69 -7.65
C PHE A 41 5.55 -13.17 -7.39
N TRP A 42 6.58 -13.96 -7.11
CA TRP A 42 6.41 -15.39 -6.86
C TRP A 42 5.75 -15.70 -5.50
N ILE A 43 5.82 -14.78 -4.56
CA ILE A 43 5.16 -14.90 -3.24
C ILE A 43 3.69 -14.51 -3.35
N ALA A 44 3.41 -13.39 -4.00
CA ALA A 44 2.08 -12.80 -4.08
C ALA A 44 1.17 -13.46 -5.14
N LEU A 45 1.71 -13.97 -6.24
CA LEU A 45 0.94 -14.56 -7.33
C LEU A 45 0.03 -15.73 -6.90
N PRO A 46 0.50 -16.72 -6.11
CA PRO A 46 -0.38 -17.79 -5.64
C PRO A 46 -1.55 -17.30 -4.78
N ALA A 47 -1.28 -16.32 -3.91
CA ALA A 47 -2.29 -15.72 -3.05
C ALA A 47 -3.33 -14.93 -3.89
N ALA A 48 -2.87 -14.18 -4.90
CA ALA A 48 -3.75 -13.46 -5.81
C ALA A 48 -4.66 -14.39 -6.62
N VAL A 49 -4.10 -15.48 -7.16
CA VAL A 49 -4.88 -16.49 -7.89
C VAL A 49 -5.93 -17.14 -6.98
N ALA A 50 -5.55 -17.53 -5.76
CA ALA A 50 -6.49 -18.09 -4.79
C ALA A 50 -7.60 -17.10 -4.43
N THR A 51 -7.27 -15.83 -4.20
CA THR A 51 -8.24 -14.76 -3.92
C THR A 51 -9.16 -14.52 -5.11
N LEU A 52 -8.63 -14.48 -6.33
CA LEU A 52 -9.43 -14.33 -7.55
C LEU A 52 -10.44 -15.47 -7.72
N ILE A 53 -10.01 -16.71 -7.51
CA ILE A 53 -10.90 -17.89 -7.55
C ILE A 53 -11.99 -17.75 -6.47
N LEU A 54 -11.64 -17.37 -5.26
CA LEU A 54 -12.61 -17.17 -4.18
C LEU A 54 -13.63 -16.07 -4.53
N ILE A 55 -13.17 -14.94 -5.03
CA ILE A 55 -14.05 -13.84 -5.46
C ILE A 55 -14.99 -14.30 -6.60
N LEU A 56 -14.49 -15.05 -7.57
CA LEU A 56 -15.31 -15.59 -8.65
C LEU A 56 -16.40 -16.53 -8.11
N ILE A 57 -16.04 -17.45 -7.21
CA ILE A 57 -17.02 -18.37 -6.60
C ILE A 57 -18.11 -17.59 -5.84
N LEU A 58 -17.70 -16.61 -5.01
CA LEU A 58 -18.65 -15.77 -4.28
C LEU A 58 -19.51 -14.89 -5.21
N SER A 59 -18.94 -14.40 -6.30
CA SER A 59 -19.66 -13.59 -7.28
C SER A 59 -20.76 -14.38 -8.01
N PHE A 60 -20.55 -15.66 -8.28
CA PHE A 60 -21.59 -16.51 -8.87
C PHE A 60 -22.77 -16.80 -7.93
N GLN A 61 -22.58 -16.62 -6.62
CA GLN A 61 -23.62 -16.81 -5.61
C GLN A 61 -24.42 -15.54 -5.31
N THR A 62 -23.98 -14.38 -5.83
CA THR A 62 -24.58 -13.08 -5.54
C THR A 62 -25.37 -12.59 -6.75
N GLU A 63 -26.66 -12.38 -6.61
CA GLU A 63 -27.47 -11.71 -7.63
C GLU A 63 -27.10 -10.23 -7.70
N ILE A 64 -26.68 -9.77 -8.87
CA ILE A 64 -26.32 -8.36 -9.11
C ILE A 64 -27.64 -7.57 -9.27
N GLN A 65 -28.09 -6.95 -8.20
CA GLN A 65 -29.19 -5.99 -8.26
C GLN A 65 -28.64 -4.60 -8.64
N GLY A 66 -29.06 -4.10 -9.81
CA GLY A 66 -28.82 -2.74 -10.24
C GLY A 66 -27.44 -2.46 -10.83
N ARG A 67 -27.35 -2.52 -12.16
CA ARG A 67 -26.17 -2.09 -12.90
C ARG A 67 -26.21 -0.56 -13.06
N VAL A 68 -25.54 0.20 -12.21
CA VAL A 68 -25.31 1.62 -12.45
C VAL A 68 -24.16 1.73 -13.46
N ILE A 69 -24.52 1.95 -14.73
CA ILE A 69 -23.54 2.21 -15.80
C ILE A 69 -23.17 3.71 -15.69
N GLN A 70 -22.05 4.01 -15.09
CA GLN A 70 -21.50 5.37 -15.13
C GLN A 70 -20.78 5.59 -16.48
N PRO A 71 -20.94 6.76 -17.11
CA PRO A 71 -20.17 7.09 -18.31
C PRO A 71 -18.68 7.14 -17.96
N TYR A 72 -17.87 6.44 -18.71
CA TYR A 72 -16.42 6.44 -18.55
C TYR A 72 -15.72 6.86 -19.85
N HIS A 73 -14.60 7.55 -19.70
CA HIS A 73 -13.77 7.96 -20.83
C HIS A 73 -12.47 7.16 -20.82
N LEU A 74 -12.29 6.30 -21.81
CA LEU A 74 -11.08 5.46 -21.96
C LEU A 74 -9.80 6.30 -22.05
N THR A 75 -9.88 7.52 -22.53
CA THR A 75 -8.74 8.45 -22.62
C THR A 75 -8.13 8.77 -21.25
N GLN A 76 -8.92 8.74 -20.17
CA GLN A 76 -8.46 9.00 -18.81
C GLN A 76 -7.61 7.84 -18.24
N VAL A 77 -7.62 6.68 -18.89
CA VAL A 77 -6.81 5.52 -18.50
C VAL A 77 -5.38 5.60 -19.05
N ILE A 78 -5.17 6.39 -20.11
CA ILE A 78 -3.87 6.49 -20.80
C ILE A 78 -2.71 6.85 -19.85
N PRO A 79 -2.81 7.85 -18.95
CA PRO A 79 -1.74 8.18 -18.02
C PRO A 79 -1.32 7.00 -17.12
N TYR A 80 -2.27 6.21 -16.67
CA TYR A 80 -2.01 5.02 -15.83
C TYR A 80 -1.27 3.94 -16.62
N VAL A 81 -1.65 3.72 -17.88
CA VAL A 81 -0.98 2.77 -18.77
C VAL A 81 0.46 3.22 -19.06
N LEU A 82 0.69 4.52 -19.29
CA LEU A 82 2.02 5.08 -19.49
C LEU A 82 2.93 4.89 -18.28
N VAL A 83 2.39 5.16 -17.07
CA VAL A 83 3.10 4.95 -15.81
C VAL A 83 3.42 3.47 -15.61
N LEU A 84 2.48 2.58 -15.87
CA LEU A 84 2.69 1.14 -15.76
C LEU A 84 3.78 0.64 -16.72
N ILE A 85 3.71 1.04 -17.99
CA ILE A 85 4.72 0.67 -19.00
C ILE A 85 6.09 1.22 -18.61
N GLY A 86 6.17 2.48 -18.19
CA GLY A 86 7.41 3.12 -17.75
C GLY A 86 8.05 2.41 -16.56
N GLY A 87 7.23 1.96 -15.60
CA GLY A 87 7.68 1.16 -14.46
C GLY A 87 8.23 -0.21 -14.88
N ILE A 88 7.53 -0.91 -15.76
CA ILE A 88 7.97 -2.24 -16.28
C ILE A 88 9.27 -2.14 -17.08
N VAL A 89 9.42 -1.09 -17.90
CA VAL A 89 10.64 -0.83 -18.69
C VAL A 89 11.82 -0.47 -17.79
N GLY A 90 11.56 -0.04 -16.54
CA GLY A 90 12.61 0.32 -15.58
C GLY A 90 13.12 1.74 -15.75
N ILE A 91 12.30 2.65 -16.27
CA ILE A 91 12.60 4.08 -16.31
C ILE A 91 12.61 4.61 -14.87
N ASN A 92 13.39 5.66 -14.63
CA ASN A 92 13.43 6.31 -13.31
C ASN A 92 12.01 6.68 -12.84
N VAL A 93 11.66 6.27 -11.61
CA VAL A 93 10.32 6.40 -11.04
C VAL A 93 9.81 7.85 -11.04
N PHE A 94 10.68 8.81 -10.72
CA PHE A 94 10.30 10.23 -10.72
C PHE A 94 9.91 10.73 -12.11
N VAL A 95 10.64 10.28 -13.15
CA VAL A 95 10.33 10.61 -14.55
C VAL A 95 9.01 9.99 -14.97
N VAL A 96 8.77 8.75 -14.59
CA VAL A 96 7.53 8.01 -14.90
C VAL A 96 6.33 8.70 -14.24
N LEU A 97 6.41 9.03 -12.95
CA LEU A 97 5.34 9.72 -12.22
C LEU A 97 5.08 11.11 -12.79
N LEU A 98 6.14 11.88 -13.10
CA LEU A 98 6.00 13.19 -13.71
C LEU A 98 5.32 13.09 -15.09
N THR A 99 5.69 12.10 -15.91
CA THR A 99 5.04 11.84 -17.19
C THR A 99 3.55 11.51 -17.00
N GLY A 100 3.19 10.73 -15.98
CA GLY A 100 1.81 10.43 -15.64
C GLY A 100 1.02 11.69 -15.26
N ILE A 101 1.59 12.55 -14.41
CA ILE A 101 0.95 13.80 -13.98
C ILE A 101 0.75 14.73 -15.18
N VAL A 102 1.80 14.96 -16.00
CA VAL A 102 1.74 15.86 -17.16
C VAL A 102 0.75 15.35 -18.20
N SER A 103 0.80 14.06 -18.55
CA SER A 103 -0.12 13.47 -19.53
C SER A 103 -1.57 13.47 -19.01
N GLY A 104 -1.80 13.20 -17.73
CA GLY A 104 -3.11 13.28 -17.11
C GLY A 104 -3.68 14.69 -17.14
N ALA A 105 -2.90 15.68 -16.73
CA ALA A 105 -3.29 17.09 -16.78
C ALA A 105 -3.64 17.53 -18.22
N PHE A 106 -2.83 17.11 -19.20
CA PHE A 106 -3.05 17.43 -20.60
C PHE A 106 -4.34 16.82 -21.16
N ILE A 107 -4.61 15.55 -20.85
CA ILE A 107 -5.83 14.86 -21.29
C ILE A 107 -7.06 15.49 -20.67
N MET A 108 -7.00 15.84 -19.37
CA MET A 108 -8.13 16.48 -18.68
C MET A 108 -8.42 17.88 -19.22
N LEU A 109 -7.38 18.66 -19.59
CA LEU A 109 -7.54 19.99 -20.19
C LEU A 109 -8.16 19.91 -21.59
N ILE A 110 -7.65 19.03 -22.44
CA ILE A 110 -8.17 18.86 -23.82
C ILE A 110 -9.60 18.30 -23.81
N GLY A 111 -9.87 17.38 -22.88
CA GLY A 111 -11.21 16.82 -22.69
C GLY A 111 -12.23 17.81 -22.15
N GLY A 112 -11.83 19.02 -21.75
CA GLY A 112 -12.71 20.02 -21.14
C GLY A 112 -13.26 19.62 -19.77
N HIS A 113 -12.63 18.62 -19.13
CA HIS A 113 -13.11 18.09 -17.83
C HIS A 113 -12.62 18.92 -16.64
N THR A 114 -11.64 19.81 -16.83
CA THR A 114 -11.07 20.62 -15.75
C THR A 114 -10.43 21.88 -16.31
N THR A 115 -10.25 22.88 -15.44
CA THR A 115 -9.57 24.13 -15.78
C THR A 115 -8.12 24.11 -15.31
N PRO A 116 -7.21 24.94 -15.91
CA PRO A 116 -5.83 25.03 -15.44
C PRO A 116 -5.72 25.43 -13.96
N VAL A 117 -6.64 26.23 -13.47
CA VAL A 117 -6.69 26.67 -12.07
C VAL A 117 -7.04 25.50 -11.14
N GLU A 118 -7.98 24.67 -11.56
CA GLU A 118 -8.34 23.45 -10.78
C GLU A 118 -7.20 22.42 -10.75
N ILE A 119 -6.45 22.26 -11.86
CA ILE A 119 -5.27 21.40 -11.87
C ILE A 119 -4.24 21.88 -10.85
N LEU A 120 -3.93 23.17 -10.84
CA LEU A 120 -2.98 23.75 -9.87
C LEU A 120 -3.50 23.61 -8.44
N LYS A 121 -4.79 23.79 -8.21
CA LYS A 121 -5.42 23.59 -6.89
C LYS A 121 -5.30 22.13 -6.45
N ASN A 122 -5.57 21.17 -7.33
CA ASN A 122 -5.49 19.75 -7.04
C ASN A 122 -4.04 19.31 -6.80
N MET A 123 -3.07 19.85 -7.56
CA MET A 123 -1.65 19.62 -7.30
C MET A 123 -1.24 20.17 -5.92
N GLY A 124 -1.67 21.38 -5.57
CA GLY A 124 -1.42 21.98 -4.25
C GLY A 124 -2.04 21.14 -3.11
N SER A 125 -3.24 20.65 -3.30
CA SER A 125 -3.91 19.75 -2.35
C SER A 125 -3.16 18.43 -2.20
N GLY A 126 -2.66 17.84 -3.29
CA GLY A 126 -1.85 16.63 -3.26
C GLY A 126 -0.54 16.81 -2.49
N VAL A 127 0.15 17.93 -2.71
CA VAL A 127 1.37 18.27 -1.96
C VAL A 127 1.05 18.46 -0.47
N SER A 128 -0.02 19.18 -0.15
CA SER A 128 -0.45 19.37 1.24
C SER A 128 -0.82 18.07 1.93
N GLY A 129 -1.47 17.13 1.22
CA GLY A 129 -1.79 15.81 1.73
C GLY A 129 -0.57 14.94 2.06
N MET A 130 0.56 15.16 1.35
CA MET A 130 1.81 14.45 1.62
C MET A 130 2.68 15.10 2.71
N PHE A 131 2.36 16.33 3.13
CA PHE A 131 3.17 17.08 4.10
C PHE A 131 3.32 16.34 5.43
N GLU A 132 2.24 15.81 5.95
CA GLU A 132 2.23 15.05 7.22
C GLU A 132 3.16 13.83 7.13
N THR A 133 3.05 13.05 6.06
CA THR A 133 3.90 11.88 5.83
C THR A 133 5.38 12.26 5.73
N CYS A 134 5.71 13.33 5.03
CA CYS A 134 7.09 13.83 4.94
C CYS A 134 7.64 14.28 6.30
N MET A 135 6.84 15.02 7.08
CA MET A 135 7.24 15.49 8.41
C MET A 135 7.44 14.33 9.38
N VAL A 136 6.53 13.35 9.38
CA VAL A 136 6.68 12.14 10.20
C VAL A 136 7.95 11.39 9.80
N ALA A 137 8.21 11.21 8.52
CA ALA A 137 9.43 10.52 8.06
C ALA A 137 10.72 11.22 8.54
N ILE A 138 10.77 12.55 8.49
CA ILE A 138 11.92 13.34 8.97
C ILE A 138 12.10 13.19 10.48
N LEU A 139 11.01 13.33 11.25
CA LEU A 139 11.06 13.21 12.72
C LEU A 139 11.45 11.79 13.15
N VAL A 140 10.92 10.79 12.49
CA VAL A 140 11.27 9.38 12.74
C VAL A 140 12.74 9.12 12.42
N ALA A 141 13.26 9.65 11.31
CA ALA A 141 14.69 9.50 11.00
C ALA A 141 15.57 10.11 12.09
N ALA A 142 15.19 11.28 12.61
CA ALA A 142 15.89 11.91 13.73
C ALA A 142 15.81 11.08 15.02
N MET A 143 14.63 10.55 15.34
CA MET A 143 14.43 9.65 16.49
C MET A 143 15.25 8.36 16.36
N CYS A 144 15.24 7.74 15.18
CA CYS A 144 16.03 6.53 14.92
C CYS A 144 17.55 6.80 15.09
N ALA A 145 18.04 7.96 14.66
CA ALA A 145 19.43 8.35 14.86
C ALA A 145 19.78 8.45 16.36
N LEU A 146 18.89 9.07 17.16
CA LEU A 146 19.07 9.14 18.62
C LEU A 146 19.01 7.76 19.27
N ILE A 147 18.04 6.93 18.92
CA ILE A 147 17.90 5.56 19.46
C ILE A 147 19.16 4.74 19.16
N ARG A 148 19.72 4.90 17.95
CA ARG A 148 20.97 4.23 17.56
C ARG A 148 22.16 4.69 18.40
N GLU A 149 22.33 6.00 18.59
CA GLU A 149 23.40 6.59 19.37
C GLU A 149 23.41 6.09 20.84
N TYR A 150 22.22 5.90 21.41
CA TYR A 150 22.07 5.42 22.79
C TYR A 150 21.96 3.89 22.91
N GLY A 151 22.30 3.13 21.86
CA GLY A 151 22.31 1.66 21.88
C GLY A 151 20.94 0.99 21.95
N GLY A 152 19.86 1.73 21.63
CA GLY A 152 18.50 1.19 21.68
C GLY A 152 18.26 0.11 20.63
N PHE A 153 18.92 0.19 19.47
CA PHE A 153 18.83 -0.86 18.45
C PHE A 153 19.50 -2.15 18.88
N ASP A 154 20.69 -2.05 19.56
CA ASP A 154 21.37 -3.23 20.10
C ASP A 154 20.54 -3.95 21.14
N ALA A 155 19.87 -3.19 22.01
CA ALA A 155 18.94 -3.74 23.00
C ALA A 155 17.75 -4.44 22.35
N LEU A 156 17.15 -3.84 21.31
CA LEU A 156 16.04 -4.40 20.57
C LEU A 156 16.46 -5.66 19.80
N LEU A 157 17.59 -5.62 19.12
CA LEU A 157 18.18 -6.78 18.44
C LEU A 157 18.46 -7.90 19.43
N GLY A 158 19.06 -7.60 20.59
CA GLY A 158 19.29 -8.59 21.64
C GLY A 158 18.02 -9.25 22.17
N TRP A 159 16.89 -8.54 22.19
CA TRP A 159 15.60 -9.09 22.55
C TRP A 159 15.01 -9.97 21.40
N ILE A 160 15.09 -9.51 20.16
CA ILE A 160 14.65 -10.27 19.00
C ILE A 160 15.42 -11.58 18.87
N HIS A 161 16.75 -11.58 19.09
CA HIS A 161 17.61 -12.77 19.04
C HIS A 161 17.22 -13.84 20.06
N LYS A 162 16.71 -13.46 21.21
CA LYS A 162 16.24 -14.42 22.22
C LYS A 162 15.02 -15.17 21.76
N ILE A 163 14.16 -14.53 20.95
CA ILE A 163 12.88 -15.07 20.51
C ILE A 163 13.02 -15.74 19.14
N PHE A 164 13.68 -15.06 18.20
CA PHE A 164 13.79 -15.48 16.80
C PHE A 164 15.20 -15.97 16.49
N ARG A 165 15.36 -17.29 16.37
CA ARG A 165 16.66 -17.90 16.09
C ARG A 165 16.78 -18.32 14.63
N GLY A 166 17.96 -18.11 14.04
CA GLY A 166 18.32 -18.49 12.68
C GLY A 166 17.61 -17.65 11.60
N LYS A 167 17.95 -17.93 10.36
CA LYS A 167 17.54 -17.12 9.18
C LYS A 167 16.02 -16.99 9.00
N LYS A 168 15.27 -18.07 9.24
CA LYS A 168 13.80 -18.05 9.15
C LYS A 168 13.16 -17.24 10.30
N GLY A 169 13.72 -17.39 11.51
CA GLY A 169 13.31 -16.61 12.67
C GLY A 169 13.54 -15.11 12.46
N GLY A 170 14.72 -14.74 11.94
CA GLY A 170 15.02 -13.34 11.60
C GLY A 170 14.05 -12.74 10.58
N GLN A 171 13.65 -13.49 9.54
CA GLN A 171 12.65 -13.05 8.58
C GLN A 171 11.29 -12.78 9.24
N LEU A 172 10.83 -13.69 10.10
CA LEU A 172 9.57 -13.51 10.83
C LEU A 172 9.69 -12.33 11.83
N GLY A 173 10.82 -12.21 12.50
CA GLY A 173 11.10 -11.09 13.40
C GLY A 173 11.01 -9.73 12.71
N MET A 174 11.60 -9.58 11.52
CA MET A 174 11.47 -8.36 10.71
C MET A 174 10.02 -8.09 10.29
N GLY A 175 9.28 -9.12 9.88
CA GLY A 175 7.88 -9.00 9.52
C GLY A 175 7.01 -8.54 10.69
N LEU A 176 7.21 -9.12 11.87
CA LEU A 176 6.50 -8.70 13.09
C LEU A 176 6.93 -7.30 13.56
N LEU A 177 8.20 -6.95 13.39
CA LEU A 177 8.69 -5.61 13.72
C LEU A 177 7.95 -4.55 12.89
N VAL A 178 7.93 -4.66 11.58
CA VAL A 178 7.23 -3.70 10.72
C VAL A 178 5.72 -3.72 10.97
N GLY A 179 5.13 -4.89 11.22
CA GLY A 179 3.72 -5.01 11.55
C GLY A 179 3.35 -4.31 12.86
N THR A 180 4.15 -4.43 13.91
CA THR A 180 3.92 -3.70 15.18
C THR A 180 4.09 -2.20 15.01
N MET A 181 5.03 -1.75 14.18
CA MET A 181 5.19 -0.34 13.84
C MET A 181 3.99 0.18 13.04
N ASP A 182 3.44 -0.64 12.14
CA ASP A 182 2.25 -0.29 11.37
C ASP A 182 1.00 -0.17 12.26
N ILE A 183 0.82 -1.06 13.23
CA ILE A 183 -0.23 -0.93 14.26
C ILE A 183 -0.08 0.40 15.03
N ALA A 184 1.14 0.80 15.34
CA ALA A 184 1.39 2.01 16.11
C ALA A 184 1.19 3.29 15.30
N THR A 185 1.52 3.28 14.00
CA THR A 185 1.49 4.46 13.13
C THR A 185 0.24 4.56 12.25
N ALA A 186 -0.50 3.45 12.11
CA ALA A 186 -1.63 3.32 11.18
C ALA A 186 -1.29 3.67 9.70
N ASN A 187 0.01 3.60 9.35
CA ASN A 187 0.52 3.96 8.04
C ASN A 187 1.71 3.07 7.67
N ASN A 188 1.54 2.25 6.64
CA ASN A 188 2.53 1.26 6.21
C ASN A 188 3.84 1.87 5.71
N THR A 189 3.81 3.00 5.00
CA THR A 189 5.02 3.69 4.53
C THR A 189 5.86 4.20 5.70
N VAL A 190 5.23 4.81 6.70
CA VAL A 190 5.87 5.27 7.92
C VAL A 190 6.45 4.09 8.69
N ALA A 191 5.70 3.00 8.85
CA ALA A 191 6.15 1.78 9.51
C ALA A 191 7.40 1.20 8.84
N ILE A 192 7.44 1.15 7.50
CA ILE A 192 8.61 0.70 6.74
C ILE A 192 9.81 1.61 6.98
N VAL A 193 9.62 2.93 6.93
CA VAL A 193 10.70 3.90 7.19
C VAL A 193 11.30 3.71 8.59
N MET A 194 10.45 3.49 9.60
CA MET A 194 10.87 3.19 10.97
C MET A 194 11.60 1.85 11.10
N ALA A 195 11.11 0.82 10.44
CA ALA A 195 11.67 -0.52 10.51
C ALA A 195 12.98 -0.67 9.73
N ASN A 196 13.19 0.13 8.68
CA ASN A 196 14.33 -0.01 7.76
C ASN A 196 15.70 -0.09 8.42
N PRO A 197 16.10 0.82 9.33
CA PRO A 197 17.43 0.78 9.95
C PRO A 197 17.65 -0.53 10.74
N ILE A 198 16.64 -0.94 11.50
CA ILE A 198 16.67 -2.14 12.35
C ILE A 198 16.71 -3.41 11.46
N ALA A 199 15.84 -3.45 10.46
CA ALA A 199 15.77 -4.57 9.53
C ALA A 199 17.06 -4.73 8.72
N LYS A 200 17.78 -3.64 8.42
CA LYS A 200 19.07 -3.68 7.75
C LYS A 200 20.13 -4.35 8.62
N GLU A 201 20.22 -3.99 9.88
CA GLU A 201 21.13 -4.62 10.83
C GLU A 201 20.80 -6.12 11.03
N MET A 202 19.52 -6.45 11.19
CA MET A 202 19.07 -7.84 11.23
C MET A 202 19.42 -8.61 9.94
N ALA A 203 19.28 -7.98 8.79
CA ALA A 203 19.60 -8.60 7.50
C ALA A 203 21.09 -8.96 7.38
N GLU A 204 21.96 -8.06 7.79
CA GLU A 204 23.41 -8.28 7.81
C GLU A 204 23.76 -9.44 8.74
N GLU A 205 23.19 -9.48 9.93
CA GLU A 205 23.47 -10.50 10.92
C GLU A 205 22.94 -11.88 10.54
N TYR A 206 21.73 -11.98 10.05
CA TYR A 206 21.13 -13.26 9.64
C TYR A 206 21.51 -13.69 8.21
N GLY A 207 22.32 -12.91 7.49
CA GLY A 207 22.71 -13.17 6.11
C GLY A 207 21.52 -13.18 5.14
N ILE A 208 20.59 -12.24 5.32
CA ILE A 208 19.42 -12.04 4.46
C ILE A 208 19.75 -10.97 3.42
N THR A 209 19.38 -11.20 2.17
CA THR A 209 19.69 -10.25 1.09
C THR A 209 18.82 -9.00 1.19
N PRO A 210 19.34 -7.80 0.83
CA PRO A 210 18.57 -6.54 0.88
C PRO A 210 17.23 -6.59 0.15
N ARG A 211 17.18 -7.20 -1.04
CA ARG A 211 15.93 -7.39 -1.80
C ARG A 211 14.88 -8.20 -1.04
N LYS A 212 15.31 -9.24 -0.33
CA LYS A 212 14.41 -10.08 0.46
C LYS A 212 13.94 -9.37 1.71
N THR A 213 14.80 -8.58 2.34
CA THR A 213 14.43 -7.73 3.47
C THR A 213 13.40 -6.69 3.05
N ALA A 214 13.63 -5.97 1.95
CA ALA A 214 12.66 -5.03 1.39
C ALA A 214 11.32 -5.70 1.07
N SER A 215 11.36 -6.92 0.50
CA SER A 215 10.16 -7.73 0.23
C SER A 215 9.39 -8.08 1.50
N ILE A 216 10.08 -8.48 2.58
CA ILE A 216 9.45 -8.82 3.86
C ILE A 216 8.81 -7.58 4.49
N LEU A 217 9.52 -6.45 4.54
CA LEU A 217 9.00 -5.21 5.12
C LEU A 217 7.73 -4.76 4.41
N ASP A 218 7.75 -4.73 3.08
CA ASP A 218 6.61 -4.31 2.28
C ASP A 218 5.44 -5.29 2.37
N THR A 219 5.68 -6.60 2.25
CA THR A 219 4.61 -7.59 2.32
C THR A 219 3.92 -7.61 3.69
N PHE A 220 4.70 -7.60 4.77
CA PHE A 220 4.12 -7.62 6.12
C PHE A 220 3.41 -6.31 6.46
N SER A 221 3.96 -5.15 6.08
CA SER A 221 3.25 -3.88 6.28
C SER A 221 1.92 -3.85 5.53
N CYS A 222 1.87 -4.29 4.28
CA CYS A 222 0.61 -4.39 3.54
C CYS A 222 -0.40 -5.32 4.23
N VAL A 223 0.05 -6.48 4.75
CA VAL A 223 -0.85 -7.41 5.47
C VAL A 223 -1.41 -6.78 6.74
N PHE A 224 -0.56 -6.16 7.56
CA PHE A 224 -1.00 -5.51 8.80
C PHE A 224 -1.91 -4.32 8.51
N GLN A 225 -1.55 -3.47 7.57
CA GLN A 225 -2.37 -2.33 7.15
C GLN A 225 -3.77 -2.74 6.67
N GLY A 226 -3.88 -3.89 6.00
CA GLY A 226 -5.16 -4.42 5.55
C GLY A 226 -6.05 -4.97 6.68
N VAL A 227 -5.46 -5.32 7.82
CA VAL A 227 -6.19 -5.86 9.00
C VAL A 227 -6.52 -4.76 10.01
N ILE A 228 -5.75 -3.67 10.05
CA ILE A 228 -5.94 -2.59 11.02
C ILE A 228 -7.20 -1.77 10.67
N PRO A 229 -8.24 -1.74 11.56
CA PRO A 229 -9.50 -1.08 11.24
C PRO A 229 -9.42 0.45 11.19
N TYR A 230 -8.38 1.03 11.75
CA TYR A 230 -8.07 2.48 11.72
C TYR A 230 -6.92 2.82 10.78
N GLY A 231 -6.45 1.86 9.98
CA GLY A 231 -5.38 2.08 9.01
C GLY A 231 -5.80 3.04 7.89
N ALA A 232 -4.84 3.78 7.34
CA ALA A 232 -5.09 4.79 6.31
C ALA A 232 -5.88 4.24 5.11
N GLN A 233 -5.58 3.04 4.65
CA GLN A 233 -6.28 2.39 3.53
C GLN A 233 -7.74 2.08 3.86
N MET A 234 -8.03 1.64 5.09
CA MET A 234 -9.39 1.38 5.54
C MET A 234 -10.20 2.67 5.62
N LEU A 235 -9.61 3.75 6.15
CA LEU A 235 -10.27 5.05 6.26
C LEU A 235 -10.58 5.63 4.88
N VAL A 236 -9.67 5.51 3.91
CA VAL A 236 -9.91 5.92 2.51
C VAL A 236 -11.06 5.13 1.89
N ALA A 237 -11.11 3.81 2.11
CA ALA A 237 -12.19 2.98 1.59
C ALA A 237 -13.55 3.36 2.19
N ILE A 238 -13.60 3.64 3.49
CA ILE A 238 -14.82 4.10 4.17
C ILE A 238 -15.26 5.46 3.63
N SER A 239 -14.32 6.41 3.49
CA SER A 239 -14.60 7.74 2.93
C SER A 239 -15.18 7.65 1.52
N ALA A 240 -14.58 6.84 0.65
CA ALA A 240 -15.06 6.64 -0.70
C ALA A 240 -16.48 6.02 -0.76
N VAL A 241 -16.79 5.09 0.14
CA VAL A 241 -18.14 4.53 0.24
C VAL A 241 -19.14 5.54 0.74
N ASN A 242 -18.78 6.35 1.73
CA ASN A 242 -19.67 7.41 2.25
C ASN A 242 -19.95 8.47 1.17
N GLU A 243 -18.97 8.83 0.34
CA GLU A 243 -19.19 9.72 -0.81
C GLU A 243 -20.15 9.15 -1.86
N LEU A 244 -20.23 7.82 -1.97
CA LEU A 244 -21.18 7.13 -2.84
C LEU A 244 -22.56 6.93 -2.19
N GLY A 245 -22.81 7.48 -1.00
CA GLY A 245 -24.07 7.38 -0.28
C GLY A 245 -24.28 6.07 0.48
N GLY A 246 -23.23 5.29 0.69
CA GLY A 246 -23.24 4.09 1.52
C GLY A 246 -22.74 4.37 2.94
N GLU A 247 -23.30 3.71 3.93
CA GLU A 247 -22.76 3.72 5.29
C GLU A 247 -22.11 2.36 5.60
N ILE A 248 -20.78 2.35 5.75
CA ILE A 248 -20.05 1.13 6.13
C ILE A 248 -19.13 1.48 7.30
N SER A 249 -19.21 0.72 8.39
CA SER A 249 -18.27 0.82 9.49
C SER A 249 -16.97 0.07 9.17
N ALA A 250 -15.83 0.49 9.76
CA ALA A 250 -14.54 -0.20 9.62
C ALA A 250 -14.63 -1.69 9.98
N PHE A 251 -15.45 -1.99 10.98
CA PHE A 251 -15.68 -3.36 11.44
C PHE A 251 -16.47 -4.21 10.43
N GLN A 252 -17.46 -3.63 9.75
CA GLN A 252 -18.22 -4.30 8.71
C GLN A 252 -17.34 -4.60 7.48
N ASN A 253 -16.46 -3.68 7.08
CA ASN A 253 -15.54 -3.92 5.98
C ASN A 253 -14.58 -5.08 6.26
N LEU A 254 -14.07 -5.18 7.48
CA LEU A 254 -13.13 -6.23 7.86
C LEU A 254 -13.82 -7.61 7.90
N PHE A 255 -15.04 -7.70 8.43
CA PHE A 255 -15.73 -8.98 8.62
C PHE A 255 -16.62 -9.40 7.44
N THR A 256 -17.26 -8.49 6.72
CA THR A 256 -18.08 -8.83 5.56
C THR A 256 -17.23 -9.21 4.34
N GLY A 257 -16.00 -8.74 4.26
CA GLY A 257 -15.05 -9.20 3.25
C GLY A 257 -14.64 -10.67 3.40
N ILE A 258 -14.76 -11.23 4.60
CA ILE A 258 -14.29 -12.58 4.91
C ILE A 258 -15.45 -13.56 5.15
N PHE A 259 -16.61 -13.13 5.67
CA PHE A 259 -17.58 -14.06 6.25
C PHE A 259 -19.05 -13.87 5.95
N SER A 260 -19.52 -12.92 5.12
CA SER A 260 -20.97 -12.73 4.93
C SER A 260 -21.38 -12.68 3.46
N PRO A 261 -22.36 -13.51 3.04
CA PRO A 261 -23.18 -13.18 1.89
C PRO A 261 -24.00 -11.93 2.26
N VAL A 262 -23.79 -10.86 1.51
CA VAL A 262 -24.46 -9.57 1.70
C VAL A 262 -25.97 -9.80 1.76
N SER A 263 -26.58 -9.61 2.93
CA SER A 263 -28.01 -9.44 3.05
C SER A 263 -28.38 -8.09 2.43
N SER A 264 -29.07 -8.14 1.32
CA SER A 264 -29.35 -7.07 0.37
C SER A 264 -30.47 -6.10 0.79
N GLU A 265 -30.76 -5.90 2.06
CA GLU A 265 -32.01 -5.23 2.44
C GLU A 265 -31.94 -3.78 2.90
N SER A 266 -30.81 -3.06 2.84
CA SER A 266 -30.81 -1.69 3.39
C SER A 266 -30.08 -0.59 2.62
N TYR A 267 -29.64 -0.76 1.38
CA TYR A 267 -28.73 0.21 0.76
C TYR A 267 -29.26 1.02 -0.43
N PHE A 268 -30.55 1.05 -0.67
CA PHE A 268 -31.14 2.00 -1.62
C PHE A 268 -32.51 2.49 -1.11
N ASN A 269 -32.50 3.59 -0.36
CA ASN A 269 -33.67 4.41 -0.19
C ASN A 269 -33.42 5.72 -0.97
N PRO A 270 -34.05 5.91 -2.13
CA PRO A 270 -33.92 7.14 -2.90
C PRO A 270 -34.94 8.17 -2.38
N PHE A 271 -34.51 9.09 -1.51
CA PHE A 271 -35.15 10.38 -1.33
C PHE A 271 -34.08 11.45 -1.13
#